data_e2b3609cba11b64c0c3fb219d25beecd
#
_entry.id   e2b3609cba11b64c0c3fb219d25beecd
#
_cell.length_a   1.000
_cell.length_b   1.000
_cell.length_c   1.000
_cell.angle_alpha   90.00
_cell.angle_beta   90.00
_cell.angle_gamma   90.00
#
_symmetry.space_group_name_H-M   'P 1'
#
loop_
_entity.id
_entity.type
_entity.pdbx_description
1 polymer ?
#
loop_
_entity_poly.entity_id
_entity_poly.type
_entity_poly.pdbx_seq_one_letter_code
_entity_poly.pdbx_strand_id
1 'polypeptide(L)'
;STDDEEHAEDSSHILPALKEGDELQRREILATEKYSLAPARYTEASLVKKLEDLGIGRPSTYAPTISTIQQRQYVVKGDKTGEERTFTIDSLKGIKITQKLKKEMAGSEKGKLLPTDIGIVVNDFLMENFPNIMNYNFTADVEKKFDDIAEGKTEWTNWMKDFDKGFEPEVKEVLEARNQHKAGERNLGNDPKTGKPVFVKIGRFGPVVQIGSAEDKDKPQFA
;
A
#
# COMPACT_ATOMS: atom_id res chain seq x y z
N SER A 1 23.48 -6.01 -5.19
CA SER A 1 24.29 -4.94 -5.74
C SER A 1 24.07 -4.88 -7.23
N THR A 2 23.33 -3.94 -7.61
CA THR A 2 23.42 -3.05 -8.77
C THR A 2 22.12 -2.25 -8.76
N ASP A 3 22.20 -1.15 -8.04
CA ASP A 3 21.29 -0.05 -8.23
C ASP A 3 21.65 0.50 -9.62
N ASP A 4 20.87 0.12 -10.62
CA ASP A 4 20.79 0.86 -11.84
C ASP A 4 19.99 2.15 -11.52
N GLU A 5 20.62 3.03 -10.78
CA GLU A 5 20.42 4.44 -10.99
C GLU A 5 20.86 4.66 -12.44
N GLU A 6 19.89 4.84 -13.32
CA GLU A 6 20.15 5.59 -14.52
C GLU A 6 20.73 6.93 -14.07
N HIS A 7 22.04 6.98 -13.95
CA HIS A 7 22.78 8.19 -14.09
C HIS A 7 22.38 8.74 -15.47
N ALA A 8 21.33 9.55 -15.51
CA ALA A 8 21.31 10.61 -16.47
C ALA A 8 22.71 11.20 -16.38
N GLU A 9 23.47 11.05 -17.44
CA GLU A 9 24.76 11.71 -17.58
C GLU A 9 24.52 13.16 -17.21
N ASP A 10 24.80 13.47 -15.97
CA ASP A 10 25.04 14.83 -15.52
C ASP A 10 26.41 15.18 -16.12
N SER A 11 26.37 15.36 -17.45
CA SER A 11 27.35 16.19 -18.07
C SER A 11 27.17 17.54 -17.38
N SER A 12 27.99 17.74 -16.34
CA SER A 12 28.18 19.01 -15.69
C SER A 12 28.61 19.99 -16.77
N HIS A 13 27.60 20.49 -17.52
CA HIS A 13 27.80 21.62 -18.37
C HIS A 13 28.19 22.76 -17.45
N ILE A 14 29.49 22.99 -17.34
CA ILE A 14 30.03 24.16 -16.67
C ILE A 14 29.32 25.32 -17.39
N LEU A 15 28.34 25.91 -16.69
CA LEU A 15 27.66 27.08 -17.22
C LEU A 15 28.71 28.13 -17.49
N PRO A 16 28.67 28.75 -18.67
CA PRO A 16 29.59 29.85 -18.96
C PRO A 16 29.42 30.96 -17.91
N ALA A 17 30.49 31.66 -17.61
CA ALA A 17 30.43 32.78 -16.69
C ALA A 17 29.56 33.87 -17.29
N LEU A 18 28.35 34.02 -16.76
CA LEU A 18 27.36 35.02 -17.16
C LEU A 18 27.40 36.19 -16.18
N LYS A 19 27.19 37.39 -16.72
CA LYS A 19 27.11 38.64 -15.95
C LYS A 19 25.70 39.23 -16.12
N GLU A 20 25.27 39.99 -15.13
CA GLU A 20 24.04 40.76 -15.23
C GLU A 20 24.12 41.73 -16.43
N GLY A 21 23.10 41.66 -17.30
CA GLY A 21 23.04 42.45 -18.55
C GLY A 21 23.55 41.73 -19.79
N ASP A 22 24.08 40.51 -19.70
CA ASP A 22 24.48 39.72 -20.86
C ASP A 22 23.25 39.35 -21.71
N GLU A 23 23.35 39.58 -23.02
CA GLU A 23 22.30 39.17 -23.97
C GLU A 23 22.48 37.70 -24.37
N LEU A 24 21.43 36.93 -24.19
CA LEU A 24 21.39 35.49 -24.52
C LEU A 24 20.51 35.25 -25.74
N GLN A 25 21.02 34.47 -26.70
CA GLN A 25 20.23 34.03 -27.86
C GLN A 25 19.43 32.78 -27.50
N ARG A 26 18.09 32.89 -27.57
CA ARG A 26 17.18 31.77 -27.43
C ARG A 26 17.31 30.82 -28.64
N ARG A 27 17.82 29.60 -28.43
CA ARG A 27 17.90 28.57 -29.48
C ARG A 27 16.59 27.81 -29.63
N GLU A 28 16.04 27.36 -28.49
CA GLU A 28 14.84 26.53 -28.44
C GLU A 28 14.14 26.73 -27.11
N ILE A 29 12.81 26.64 -27.09
CA ILE A 29 12.02 26.45 -25.86
C ILE A 29 11.30 25.13 -26.02
N LEU A 30 11.41 24.25 -25.01
CA LEU A 30 10.71 22.99 -24.94
C LEU A 30 9.66 23.06 -23.82
N ALA A 31 8.41 22.78 -24.18
CA ALA A 31 7.34 22.52 -23.23
C ALA A 31 7.04 21.01 -23.25
N THR A 32 7.35 20.33 -22.16
CA THR A 32 7.15 18.89 -22.04
C THR A 32 6.02 18.61 -21.08
N GLU A 33 5.00 17.91 -21.56
CA GLU A 33 3.91 17.41 -20.74
C GLU A 33 4.47 16.47 -19.66
N LYS A 34 4.10 16.70 -18.41
CA LYS A 34 4.51 15.90 -17.26
C LYS A 34 3.29 15.49 -16.46
N TYR A 35 3.37 14.31 -15.88
CA TYR A 35 2.33 13.76 -15.02
C TYR A 35 2.89 13.56 -13.61
N SER A 36 2.08 13.82 -12.61
CA SER A 36 2.40 13.42 -11.23
C SER A 36 2.46 11.89 -11.16
N LEU A 37 3.45 11.40 -10.44
CA LEU A 37 3.58 9.97 -10.17
C LEU A 37 3.00 9.64 -8.80
N ALA A 38 2.30 8.51 -8.69
CA ALA A 38 1.93 7.97 -7.40
C ALA A 38 3.20 7.59 -6.62
N PRO A 39 3.18 7.68 -5.27
CA PRO A 39 4.28 7.19 -4.46
C PRO A 39 4.63 5.74 -4.82
N ALA A 40 5.92 5.43 -4.93
CA ALA A 40 6.37 4.08 -5.21
C ALA A 40 5.98 3.12 -4.07
N ARG A 41 5.67 1.86 -4.41
CA ARG A 41 5.45 0.81 -3.42
C ARG A 41 6.74 0.50 -2.67
N TYR A 42 6.61 -0.07 -1.49
CA TYR A 42 7.76 -0.40 -0.67
C TYR A 42 8.51 -1.63 -1.19
N THR A 43 9.84 -1.59 -1.09
CA THR A 43 10.69 -2.78 -0.98
C THR A 43 10.77 -3.15 0.50
N GLU A 44 11.32 -4.34 0.83
CA GLU A 44 11.55 -4.72 2.23
C GLU A 44 12.41 -3.67 2.96
N ALA A 45 13.49 -3.22 2.32
CA ALA A 45 14.39 -2.21 2.89
C ALA A 45 13.71 -0.85 3.11
N SER A 46 12.95 -0.36 2.13
CA SER A 46 12.24 0.90 2.27
C SER A 46 11.08 0.83 3.26
N LEU A 47 10.48 -0.37 3.45
CA LEU A 47 9.47 -0.59 4.49
C LEU A 47 10.11 -0.56 5.88
N VAL A 48 11.27 -1.22 6.08
CA VAL A 48 12.03 -1.13 7.34
C VAL A 48 12.32 0.33 7.69
N LYS A 49 12.86 1.09 6.73
CA LYS A 49 13.13 2.52 6.95
C LYS A 49 11.86 3.29 7.34
N LYS A 50 10.73 3.00 6.68
CA LYS A 50 9.46 3.66 7.00
C LYS A 50 8.94 3.30 8.39
N LEU A 51 9.08 2.04 8.81
CA LEU A 51 8.75 1.60 10.18
C LEU A 51 9.62 2.32 11.22
N GLU A 52 10.92 2.42 10.95
CA GLU A 52 11.87 3.16 11.80
C GLU A 52 11.51 4.64 11.89
N ASP A 53 11.27 5.32 10.76
CA ASP A 53 10.84 6.73 10.71
C ASP A 53 9.56 7.00 11.51
N LEU A 54 8.67 6.01 11.59
CA LEU A 54 7.40 6.08 12.34
C LEU A 54 7.53 5.60 13.80
N GLY A 55 8.69 5.07 14.20
CA GLY A 55 8.88 4.48 15.53
C GLY A 55 8.11 3.17 15.75
N ILE A 56 7.71 2.49 14.67
CA ILE A 56 6.94 1.24 14.71
C ILE A 56 7.90 0.05 14.78
N GLY A 57 7.95 -0.62 15.92
CA GLY A 57 8.82 -1.77 16.16
C GLY A 57 10.25 -1.38 16.55
N ARG A 58 11.13 -2.36 16.54
CA ARG A 58 12.55 -2.27 16.91
C ARG A 58 13.40 -3.04 15.88
N PRO A 59 14.71 -2.85 15.81
CA PRO A 59 15.59 -3.60 14.91
C PRO A 59 15.38 -5.11 14.93
N SER A 60 15.11 -5.68 16.11
CA SER A 60 14.86 -7.11 16.28
C SER A 60 13.51 -7.59 15.72
N THR A 61 12.55 -6.71 15.49
CA THR A 61 11.18 -7.06 15.07
C THR A 61 10.88 -6.73 13.61
N TYR A 62 11.66 -5.89 12.93
CA TYR A 62 11.40 -5.50 11.55
C TYR A 62 11.37 -6.69 10.58
N ALA A 63 12.46 -7.48 10.56
CA ALA A 63 12.56 -8.62 9.66
C ALA A 63 11.53 -9.72 9.96
N PRO A 64 11.29 -10.14 11.23
CA PRO A 64 10.21 -11.06 11.55
C PRO A 64 8.83 -10.59 11.13
N THR A 65 8.51 -9.30 11.31
CA THR A 65 7.22 -8.73 10.90
C THR A 65 7.04 -8.82 9.38
N ILE A 66 8.05 -8.41 8.61
CA ILE A 66 8.00 -8.46 7.14
C ILE A 66 7.89 -9.91 6.65
N SER A 67 8.62 -10.84 7.26
CA SER A 67 8.51 -12.27 6.94
C SER A 67 7.10 -12.80 7.25
N THR A 68 6.52 -12.42 8.38
CA THR A 68 5.19 -12.86 8.80
C THR A 68 4.09 -12.42 7.84
N ILE A 69 4.08 -11.15 7.40
CA ILE A 69 3.06 -10.66 6.47
C ILE A 69 3.17 -11.32 5.09
N GLN A 70 4.38 -11.72 4.67
CA GLN A 70 4.59 -12.47 3.44
C GLN A 70 4.17 -13.96 3.61
N GLN A 71 4.53 -14.61 4.72
CA GLN A 71 4.13 -15.99 5.02
C GLN A 71 2.61 -16.14 5.13
N ARG A 72 1.93 -15.14 5.68
CA ARG A 72 0.47 -15.07 5.73
C ARG A 72 -0.16 -14.66 4.41
N GLN A 73 0.65 -14.42 3.40
CA GLN A 73 0.19 -13.97 2.08
C GLN A 73 -0.63 -12.66 2.10
N TYR A 74 -0.39 -11.79 3.06
CA TYR A 74 -1.01 -10.46 3.07
C TYR A 74 -0.35 -9.55 2.03
N VAL A 75 0.94 -9.76 1.80
CA VAL A 75 1.71 -9.14 0.73
C VAL A 75 2.56 -10.20 0.04
N VAL A 76 2.85 -9.97 -1.23
CA VAL A 76 3.79 -10.78 -2.02
C VAL A 76 4.84 -9.88 -2.64
N LYS A 77 6.07 -10.39 -2.78
CA LYS A 77 7.11 -9.71 -3.53
C LYS A 77 6.91 -9.96 -5.01
N GLY A 78 6.82 -8.90 -5.78
CA GLY A 78 6.54 -9.02 -7.21
C GLY A 78 6.90 -7.76 -7.98
N ASP A 79 6.68 -7.85 -9.28
CA ASP A 79 6.88 -6.78 -10.23
C ASP A 79 5.51 -6.31 -10.75
N LYS A 80 5.37 -5.01 -10.94
CA LYS A 80 4.22 -4.43 -11.62
C LYS A 80 4.67 -3.97 -13.00
N THR A 81 4.01 -4.48 -14.03
CA THR A 81 4.21 -4.01 -15.39
C THR A 81 3.65 -2.59 -15.51
N GLY A 82 4.44 -1.69 -16.11
CA GLY A 82 3.96 -0.36 -16.42
C GLY A 82 2.97 -0.37 -17.58
N GLU A 83 2.26 0.71 -17.74
CA GLU A 83 1.37 0.96 -18.86
C GLU A 83 2.03 1.95 -19.82
N GLU A 84 1.91 1.69 -21.13
CA GLU A 84 2.39 2.64 -22.14
C GLU A 84 1.53 3.90 -22.09
N ARG A 85 2.18 5.05 -21.94
CA ARG A 85 1.55 6.35 -21.91
C ARG A 85 2.22 7.27 -22.94
N THR A 86 1.40 8.04 -23.66
CA THR A 86 1.87 9.07 -24.58
C THR A 86 1.94 10.41 -23.87
N PHE A 87 2.95 11.20 -24.18
CA PHE A 87 3.07 12.58 -23.71
C PHE A 87 3.54 13.49 -24.84
N THR A 88 3.22 14.76 -24.72
CA THR A 88 3.46 15.77 -25.74
C THR A 88 4.71 16.57 -25.41
N ILE A 89 5.49 16.86 -26.44
CA ILE A 89 6.58 17.83 -26.38
C ILE A 89 6.34 18.87 -27.45
N ASP A 90 6.14 20.12 -27.04
CA ASP A 90 6.11 21.28 -27.92
C ASP A 90 7.49 21.95 -27.95
N SER A 91 8.01 22.16 -29.13
CA SER A 91 9.29 22.81 -29.37
C SER A 91 9.09 24.10 -30.18
N LEU A 92 9.55 25.23 -29.64
CA LEU A 92 9.59 26.52 -30.31
C LEU A 92 11.02 26.80 -30.76
N LYS A 93 11.25 26.82 -32.09
CA LYS A 93 12.51 27.25 -32.72
C LYS A 93 12.24 28.49 -33.58
N GLY A 94 12.91 29.58 -33.26
CA GLY A 94 12.58 30.87 -33.87
C GLY A 94 11.13 31.25 -33.57
N ILE A 95 10.26 31.26 -34.60
CA ILE A 95 8.81 31.50 -34.51
C ILE A 95 7.98 30.24 -34.80
N LYS A 96 8.61 29.11 -35.11
CA LYS A 96 7.94 27.89 -35.51
C LYS A 96 7.75 26.97 -34.28
N ILE A 97 6.49 26.62 -34.03
CA ILE A 97 6.12 25.60 -33.03
C ILE A 97 5.97 24.27 -33.75
N THR A 98 6.56 23.24 -33.20
CA THR A 98 6.39 21.85 -33.63
C THR A 98 6.04 20.99 -32.43
N GLN A 99 5.04 20.11 -32.60
CA GLN A 99 4.59 19.17 -31.58
C GLN A 99 5.07 17.76 -31.91
N LYS A 100 5.55 17.04 -30.90
CA LYS A 100 5.93 15.64 -31.00
C LYS A 100 5.27 14.85 -29.89
N LEU A 101 4.73 13.69 -30.24
CA LEU A 101 4.26 12.71 -29.31
C LEU A 101 5.39 11.72 -29.01
N LYS A 102 5.65 11.48 -27.73
CA LYS A 102 6.55 10.44 -27.25
C LYS A 102 5.79 9.46 -26.36
N LYS A 103 6.33 8.25 -26.26
CA LYS A 103 5.79 7.20 -25.42
C LYS A 103 6.75 6.92 -24.29
N GLU A 104 6.22 6.63 -23.12
CA GLU A 104 6.96 6.16 -21.96
C GLU A 104 6.21 5.03 -21.27
N MET A 105 6.92 4.18 -20.53
CA MET A 105 6.33 3.18 -19.66
C MET A 105 6.13 3.78 -18.27
N ALA A 106 4.86 4.03 -17.90
CA ALA A 106 4.50 4.64 -16.64
C ALA A 106 4.11 3.59 -15.60
N GLY A 107 4.54 3.79 -14.33
CA GLY A 107 4.12 2.97 -13.19
C GLY A 107 4.71 1.56 -13.17
N SER A 108 5.79 1.29 -13.91
CA SER A 108 6.56 0.05 -13.78
C SER A 108 7.30 0.03 -12.44
N GLU A 109 7.21 -1.06 -11.71
CA GLU A 109 7.90 -1.27 -10.42
C GLU A 109 8.47 -2.68 -10.36
N LYS A 110 9.67 -2.83 -9.82
CA LYS A 110 10.35 -4.13 -9.68
C LYS A 110 10.66 -4.44 -8.22
N GLY A 111 10.49 -5.70 -7.83
CA GLY A 111 10.87 -6.20 -6.50
C GLY A 111 10.12 -5.53 -5.35
N LYS A 112 8.88 -5.11 -5.57
CA LYS A 112 8.06 -4.41 -4.58
C LYS A 112 7.17 -5.36 -3.79
N LEU A 113 6.78 -4.91 -2.60
CA LEU A 113 5.75 -5.58 -1.81
C LEU A 113 4.38 -5.16 -2.34
N LEU A 114 3.64 -6.12 -2.86
CA LEU A 114 2.32 -5.93 -3.44
C LEU A 114 1.28 -6.50 -2.49
N PRO A 115 0.22 -5.76 -2.12
CA PRO A 115 -0.87 -6.31 -1.32
C PRO A 115 -1.61 -7.37 -2.13
N THR A 116 -2.07 -8.41 -1.45
CA THR A 116 -2.98 -9.42 -2.01
C THR A 116 -4.42 -9.09 -1.65
N ASP A 117 -5.38 -9.75 -2.29
CA ASP A 117 -6.80 -9.59 -1.96
C ASP A 117 -7.08 -9.96 -0.49
N ILE A 118 -6.44 -11.03 0.01
CA ILE A 118 -6.54 -11.43 1.43
C ILE A 118 -5.97 -10.32 2.32
N GLY A 119 -4.83 -9.75 1.95
CA GLY A 119 -4.22 -8.65 2.70
C GLY A 119 -5.11 -7.43 2.76
N ILE A 120 -5.77 -7.08 1.66
CA ILE A 120 -6.72 -5.96 1.60
C ILE A 120 -7.92 -6.23 2.52
N VAL A 121 -8.55 -7.42 2.41
CA VAL A 121 -9.71 -7.79 3.25
C VAL A 121 -9.36 -7.76 4.74
N VAL A 122 -8.19 -8.30 5.11
CA VAL A 122 -7.74 -8.27 6.52
C VAL A 122 -7.48 -6.83 6.99
N ASN A 123 -6.83 -6.02 6.15
CA ASN A 123 -6.60 -4.61 6.47
C ASN A 123 -7.92 -3.85 6.68
N ASP A 124 -8.87 -4.00 5.77
CA ASP A 124 -10.15 -3.29 5.83
C ASP A 124 -10.95 -3.73 7.07
N PHE A 125 -10.97 -5.04 7.36
CA PHE A 125 -11.58 -5.56 8.58
C PHE A 125 -10.95 -4.97 9.85
N LEU A 126 -9.62 -4.89 9.91
CA LEU A 126 -8.92 -4.34 11.07
C LEU A 126 -9.13 -2.83 11.20
N MET A 127 -9.13 -2.10 10.08
CA MET A 127 -9.39 -0.65 10.08
C MET A 127 -10.81 -0.31 10.53
N GLU A 128 -11.78 -1.14 10.17
CA GLU A 128 -13.19 -0.95 10.53
C GLU A 128 -13.44 -1.26 12.01
N ASN A 129 -12.86 -2.34 12.51
CA ASN A 129 -13.19 -2.88 13.84
C ASN A 129 -12.20 -2.48 14.94
N PHE A 130 -10.95 -2.15 14.59
CA PHE A 130 -9.87 -1.84 15.53
C PHE A 130 -9.08 -0.59 15.13
N PRO A 131 -9.74 0.56 14.86
CA PRO A 131 -9.06 1.74 14.33
C PRO A 131 -7.98 2.28 15.25
N ASN A 132 -8.15 2.13 16.58
CA ASN A 132 -7.17 2.57 17.57
C ASN A 132 -5.84 1.81 17.44
N ILE A 133 -5.90 0.48 17.25
CA ILE A 133 -4.71 -0.37 17.09
C ILE A 133 -4.07 -0.15 15.72
N MET A 134 -4.88 0.13 14.69
CA MET A 134 -4.41 0.39 13.33
C MET A 134 -3.83 1.80 13.15
N ASN A 135 -3.92 2.65 14.16
CA ASN A 135 -3.25 3.95 14.15
C ASN A 135 -1.72 3.75 14.16
N TYR A 136 -1.02 4.42 13.24
CA TYR A 136 0.43 4.32 13.14
C TYR A 136 1.17 4.71 14.43
N ASN A 137 0.61 5.62 15.22
CA ASN A 137 1.20 6.01 16.50
C ASN A 137 1.02 4.96 17.59
N PHE A 138 0.04 4.05 17.47
CA PHE A 138 -0.27 3.07 18.52
C PHE A 138 0.97 2.25 18.91
N THR A 139 1.63 1.62 17.92
CA THR A 139 2.81 0.79 18.20
C THR A 139 3.96 1.63 18.76
N ALA A 140 4.19 2.82 18.24
CA ALA A 140 5.22 3.74 18.74
C ALA A 140 4.95 4.13 20.21
N ASP A 141 3.71 4.43 20.56
CA ASP A 141 3.29 4.77 21.92
C ASP A 141 3.43 3.58 22.88
N VAL A 142 3.07 2.37 22.43
CA VAL A 142 3.25 1.13 23.21
C VAL A 142 4.73 0.86 23.46
N GLU A 143 5.59 0.99 22.44
CA GLU A 143 7.03 0.80 22.57
C GLU A 143 7.64 1.80 23.58
N LYS A 144 7.21 3.06 23.53
CA LYS A 144 7.61 4.07 24.51
C LYS A 144 7.16 3.72 25.93
N LYS A 145 5.94 3.17 26.08
CA LYS A 145 5.44 2.71 27.39
C LYS A 145 6.27 1.54 27.93
N PHE A 146 6.71 0.63 27.06
CA PHE A 146 7.61 -0.45 27.47
C PHE A 146 8.97 0.08 27.93
N ASP A 147 9.51 1.10 27.27
CA ASP A 147 10.73 1.77 27.72
C ASP A 147 10.51 2.40 29.11
N ASP A 148 9.40 3.11 29.33
CA ASP A 148 9.06 3.70 30.65
C ASP A 148 8.90 2.63 31.76
N ILE A 149 8.34 1.46 31.42
CA ILE A 149 8.22 0.32 32.34
C ILE A 149 9.61 -0.25 32.66
N ALA A 150 10.44 -0.44 31.65
CA ALA A 150 11.79 -0.96 31.80
C ALA A 150 12.67 -0.04 32.68
N GLU A 151 12.45 1.27 32.61
CA GLU A 151 13.10 2.27 33.46
C GLU A 151 12.46 2.45 34.84
N GLY A 152 11.41 1.68 35.17
CA GLY A 152 10.72 1.75 36.46
C GLY A 152 9.84 2.99 36.67
N LYS A 153 9.54 3.73 35.61
CA LYS A 153 8.69 4.94 35.66
C LYS A 153 7.20 4.63 35.76
N THR A 154 6.79 3.46 35.27
CA THR A 154 5.40 3.04 35.21
C THR A 154 5.27 1.55 35.55
N GLU A 155 4.21 1.22 36.27
CA GLU A 155 3.86 -0.17 36.57
C GLU A 155 3.14 -0.83 35.39
N TRP A 156 3.67 -1.94 34.89
CA TRP A 156 3.14 -2.64 33.72
C TRP A 156 1.69 -3.15 33.93
N THR A 157 1.36 -3.56 35.17
CA THR A 157 0.02 -4.06 35.49
C THR A 157 -1.07 -3.02 35.37
N ASN A 158 -0.76 -1.76 35.67
CA ASN A 158 -1.71 -0.65 35.53
C ASN A 158 -1.94 -0.33 34.05
N TRP A 159 -0.88 -0.30 33.27
CA TRP A 159 -0.98 -0.09 31.84
C TRP A 159 -1.78 -1.19 31.14
N MET A 160 -1.51 -2.46 31.47
CA MET A 160 -2.27 -3.61 30.92
C MET A 160 -3.75 -3.55 31.25
N LYS A 161 -4.11 -3.21 32.51
CA LYS A 161 -5.51 -3.06 32.90
C LYS A 161 -6.22 -1.95 32.13
N ASP A 162 -5.54 -0.82 31.91
CA ASP A 162 -6.12 0.30 31.18
C ASP A 162 -6.27 -0.01 29.69
N PHE A 163 -5.33 -0.72 29.09
CA PHE A 163 -5.43 -1.21 27.72
C PHE A 163 -6.59 -2.20 27.57
N ASP A 164 -6.68 -3.19 28.47
CA ASP A 164 -7.68 -4.25 28.42
C ASP A 164 -9.12 -3.71 28.56
N LYS A 165 -9.33 -2.71 29.40
CA LYS A 165 -10.65 -2.03 29.54
C LYS A 165 -11.18 -1.43 28.24
N GLY A 166 -10.30 -0.98 27.36
CA GLY A 166 -10.68 -0.45 26.05
C GLY A 166 -10.81 -1.56 25.00
N PHE A 167 -9.86 -2.48 24.97
CA PHE A 167 -9.71 -3.47 23.91
C PHE A 167 -10.64 -4.68 24.04
N GLU A 168 -10.85 -5.21 25.26
CA GLU A 168 -11.72 -6.37 25.48
C GLU A 168 -13.17 -6.14 24.99
N PRO A 169 -13.82 -4.98 25.25
CA PRO A 169 -15.14 -4.69 24.72
C PRO A 169 -15.19 -4.67 23.18
N GLU A 170 -14.20 -4.06 22.52
CA GLU A 170 -14.11 -4.04 21.06
C GLU A 170 -14.04 -5.46 20.49
N VAL A 171 -13.20 -6.33 21.10
CA VAL A 171 -13.08 -7.73 20.68
C VAL A 171 -14.40 -8.48 20.87
N LYS A 172 -15.10 -8.28 21.99
CA LYS A 172 -16.40 -8.94 22.27
C LYS A 172 -17.45 -8.51 21.25
N GLU A 173 -17.55 -7.23 20.96
CA GLU A 173 -18.49 -6.70 19.97
C GLU A 173 -18.24 -7.31 18.59
N VAL A 174 -17.00 -7.37 18.15
CA VAL A 174 -16.61 -7.97 16.85
C VAL A 174 -16.94 -9.47 16.82
N LEU A 175 -16.70 -10.20 17.92
CA LEU A 175 -17.03 -11.63 18.00
C LEU A 175 -18.54 -11.89 17.95
N GLU A 176 -19.35 -11.04 18.57
CA GLU A 176 -20.81 -11.11 18.53
C GLU A 176 -21.35 -10.75 17.13
N ALA A 177 -20.82 -9.69 16.53
CA ALA A 177 -21.17 -9.26 15.16
C ALA A 177 -20.76 -10.27 14.08
N ARG A 178 -19.75 -11.12 14.33
CA ARG A 178 -19.27 -12.15 13.39
C ARG A 178 -20.37 -13.08 12.89
N ASN A 179 -21.40 -13.32 13.70
CA ASN A 179 -22.54 -14.16 13.30
C ASN A 179 -23.46 -13.48 12.29
N GLN A 180 -23.36 -12.16 12.12
CA GLN A 180 -24.22 -11.37 11.24
C GLN A 180 -23.54 -11.01 9.90
N HIS A 181 -22.22 -10.81 9.89
CA HIS A 181 -21.47 -10.42 8.69
C HIS A 181 -20.15 -11.19 8.59
N LYS A 182 -19.98 -11.95 7.51
CA LYS A 182 -18.72 -12.64 7.22
C LYS A 182 -17.80 -11.68 6.47
N ALA A 183 -16.69 -11.28 7.08
CA ALA A 183 -15.68 -10.45 6.43
C ALA A 183 -15.23 -11.06 5.10
N GLY A 184 -15.15 -10.26 4.05
CA GLY A 184 -14.76 -10.72 2.71
C GLY A 184 -15.86 -11.47 1.94
N GLU A 185 -17.11 -11.46 2.42
CA GLU A 185 -18.26 -11.99 1.69
C GLU A 185 -19.14 -10.84 1.19
N ARG A 186 -19.44 -10.82 -0.12
CA ARG A 186 -20.34 -9.86 -0.73
C ARG A 186 -21.50 -10.58 -1.39
N ASN A 187 -22.72 -10.24 -1.02
CA ASN A 187 -23.92 -10.71 -1.67
C ASN A 187 -24.12 -9.95 -3.00
N LEU A 188 -24.23 -10.68 -4.10
CA LEU A 188 -24.48 -10.14 -5.45
C LEU A 188 -25.96 -10.18 -5.86
N GLY A 189 -26.86 -10.65 -4.98
CA GLY A 189 -28.26 -10.90 -5.30
C GLY A 189 -28.53 -12.37 -5.55
N ASN A 190 -29.60 -12.69 -6.27
CA ASN A 190 -30.01 -14.06 -6.53
C ASN A 190 -29.70 -14.47 -7.96
N ASP A 191 -29.28 -15.72 -8.13
CA ASP A 191 -29.11 -16.33 -9.44
C ASP A 191 -30.46 -16.37 -10.17
N PRO A 192 -30.60 -15.79 -11.38
CA PRO A 192 -31.85 -15.72 -12.11
C PRO A 192 -32.39 -17.08 -12.54
N LYS A 193 -31.57 -18.13 -12.55
CA LYS A 193 -31.98 -19.48 -12.95
C LYS A 193 -32.50 -20.30 -11.78
N THR A 194 -31.84 -20.23 -10.65
CA THR A 194 -32.13 -21.09 -9.49
C THR A 194 -32.85 -20.34 -8.36
N GLY A 195 -32.85 -18.99 -8.38
CA GLY A 195 -33.35 -18.15 -7.30
C GLY A 195 -32.49 -18.17 -6.03
N LYS A 196 -31.38 -18.92 -6.03
CA LYS A 196 -30.49 -19.04 -4.87
C LYS A 196 -29.59 -17.80 -4.73
N PRO A 197 -29.25 -17.41 -3.51
CA PRO A 197 -28.34 -16.27 -3.30
C PRO A 197 -26.96 -16.55 -3.88
N VAL A 198 -26.34 -15.50 -4.45
CA VAL A 198 -24.99 -15.55 -5.02
C VAL A 198 -24.08 -14.68 -4.17
N PHE A 199 -22.99 -15.26 -3.72
CA PHE A 199 -21.97 -14.58 -2.91
C PHE A 199 -20.61 -14.61 -3.61
N VAL A 200 -19.87 -13.53 -3.51
CA VAL A 200 -18.42 -13.52 -3.76
C VAL A 200 -17.70 -13.58 -2.42
N LYS A 201 -16.73 -14.45 -2.34
CA LYS A 201 -15.90 -14.66 -1.13
C LYS A 201 -14.42 -14.68 -1.51
N ILE A 202 -13.55 -14.31 -0.59
CA ILE A 202 -12.12 -14.56 -0.74
C ILE A 202 -11.81 -15.92 -0.11
N GLY A 203 -11.53 -16.89 -0.98
CA GLY A 203 -11.09 -18.22 -0.58
C GLY A 203 -9.58 -18.32 -0.43
N ARG A 204 -9.10 -19.48 0.00
CA ARG A 204 -7.66 -19.75 0.18
C ARG A 204 -6.84 -19.55 -1.11
N PHE A 205 -7.45 -19.77 -2.25
CA PHE A 205 -6.79 -19.71 -3.57
C PHE A 205 -7.21 -18.50 -4.41
N GLY A 206 -7.89 -17.53 -3.81
CA GLY A 206 -8.37 -16.33 -4.48
C GLY A 206 -9.88 -16.14 -4.38
N PRO A 207 -10.45 -15.18 -5.11
CA PRO A 207 -11.88 -14.93 -5.14
C PRO A 207 -12.64 -16.15 -5.68
N VAL A 208 -13.73 -16.51 -5.01
CA VAL A 208 -14.66 -17.58 -5.45
C VAL A 208 -16.09 -17.07 -5.45
N VAL A 209 -16.88 -17.52 -6.40
CA VAL A 209 -18.32 -17.29 -6.43
C VAL A 209 -19.03 -18.50 -5.84
N GLN A 210 -19.94 -18.28 -4.91
CA GLN A 210 -20.77 -19.30 -4.30
C GLN A 210 -22.22 -19.04 -4.65
N ILE A 211 -22.93 -20.07 -5.13
CA ILE A 211 -24.37 -20.06 -5.34
C ILE A 211 -25.03 -20.95 -4.30
N GLY A 212 -25.95 -20.40 -3.54
CA GLY A 212 -26.62 -21.05 -2.41
C GLY A 212 -25.89 -20.83 -1.08
N SER A 213 -26.58 -21.11 0.03
CA SER A 213 -26.07 -21.00 1.38
C SER A 213 -25.57 -22.36 1.92
N ALA A 214 -24.68 -22.34 2.89
CA ALA A 214 -24.29 -23.55 3.62
C ALA A 214 -25.45 -24.14 4.45
N GLU A 215 -26.49 -23.35 4.68
CA GLU A 215 -27.70 -23.74 5.43
C GLU A 215 -28.78 -24.36 4.52
N ASP A 216 -28.59 -24.28 3.19
CA ASP A 216 -29.50 -24.89 2.23
C ASP A 216 -29.40 -26.42 2.29
N LYS A 217 -30.52 -27.11 1.95
CA LYS A 217 -30.55 -28.59 1.88
C LYS A 217 -29.56 -29.14 0.86
N ASP A 218 -29.29 -28.38 -0.18
CA ASP A 218 -28.34 -28.71 -1.24
C ASP A 218 -26.96 -28.03 -0.92
N LYS A 219 -25.91 -28.76 -1.19
CA LYS A 219 -24.54 -28.17 -1.03
C LYS A 219 -24.38 -26.97 -1.96
N PRO A 220 -23.77 -25.88 -1.49
CA PRO A 220 -23.50 -24.73 -2.33
C PRO A 220 -22.58 -25.10 -3.50
N GLN A 221 -22.79 -24.45 -4.63
CA GLN A 221 -21.93 -24.58 -5.82
C GLN A 221 -20.88 -23.47 -5.80
N PHE A 222 -19.67 -23.81 -6.23
CA PHE A 222 -18.53 -22.88 -6.28
C PHE A 222 -18.00 -22.79 -7.71
N ALA A 223 -17.58 -21.58 -8.10
CA ALA A 223 -16.90 -21.28 -9.36
C ALA A 223 -15.75 -20.29 -9.12
#